data_519dc04e87ed95b11f71e7eced5bfa1e
#
_entry.id   519dc04e87ed95b11f71e7eced5bfa1e
#
_cell.length_a   1.000
_cell.length_b   1.000
_cell.length_c   1.000
_cell.angle_alpha   90.00
_cell.angle_beta   90.00
_cell.angle_gamma   90.00
#
_symmetry.space_group_name_H-M   'P 1'
#
loop_
_entity.id
_entity.type
_entity.pdbx_description
1 polymer ?
#
loop_
_entity_poly.entity_id
_entity_poly.type
_entity_poly.pdbx_seq_one_letter_code
_entity_poly.pdbx_strand_id
1 'polypeptide(L)'
;MSETVVPSIDVVIPVYNAPVLTRRCIDSVVSCLGKSIENIYIQNDASNTETREMLDSLPYDITHIYHAIKNQGFGASVNDAVSRSSASYILVLNSDTEINGNILPPLCEAMSVDSQLAVIIAASNDYKEEDFNRYLRQPGSYIRTYRLRGYAFLIRRSVFQEIGGFDPIF
;
A
#
# COMPACT_ATOMS: atom_id res chain seq x y z
N MET A 1 14.93 -25.11 -14.69
CA MET A 1 14.37 -23.76 -14.84
C MET A 1 13.38 -23.63 -13.70
N SER A 2 13.73 -22.91 -12.64
CA SER A 2 12.79 -22.65 -11.53
C SER A 2 11.72 -21.71 -12.05
N GLU A 3 10.46 -22.11 -12.02
CA GLU A 3 9.35 -21.21 -12.22
C GLU A 3 9.52 -20.05 -11.22
N THR A 4 9.70 -18.85 -11.73
CA THR A 4 9.65 -17.64 -10.91
C THR A 4 8.21 -17.50 -10.45
N VAL A 5 7.93 -17.96 -9.23
CA VAL A 5 6.63 -17.74 -8.59
C VAL A 5 6.44 -16.24 -8.49
N VAL A 6 5.50 -15.68 -9.26
CA VAL A 6 5.11 -14.28 -9.14
C VAL A 6 4.50 -14.13 -7.74
N PRO A 7 5.05 -13.26 -6.88
CA PRO A 7 4.53 -13.11 -5.53
C PRO A 7 3.09 -12.55 -5.58
N SER A 8 2.20 -13.11 -4.78
CA SER A 8 0.88 -12.53 -4.55
C SER A 8 0.99 -11.21 -3.82
N ILE A 9 0.20 -10.22 -4.24
CA ILE A 9 0.23 -8.86 -3.69
C ILE A 9 -1.19 -8.41 -3.40
N ASP A 10 -1.43 -7.97 -2.17
CA ASP A 10 -2.64 -7.25 -1.78
C ASP A 10 -2.32 -5.79 -1.48
N VAL A 11 -3.27 -4.91 -1.73
CA VAL A 11 -3.20 -3.49 -1.36
C VAL A 11 -4.01 -3.26 -0.10
N VAL A 12 -3.46 -2.49 0.83
CA VAL A 12 -4.11 -2.07 2.08
C VAL A 12 -4.23 -0.56 2.10
N ILE A 13 -5.46 -0.05 2.25
CA ILE A 13 -5.77 1.38 2.28
C ILE A 13 -6.54 1.70 3.56
N PRO A 14 -5.88 2.25 4.60
CA PRO A 14 -6.58 2.82 5.74
C PRO A 14 -7.24 4.15 5.34
N VAL A 15 -8.50 4.32 5.68
CA VAL A 15 -9.30 5.49 5.26
C VAL A 15 -9.88 6.21 6.47
N TYR A 16 -9.66 7.51 6.55
CA TYR A 16 -10.32 8.37 7.50
C TYR A 16 -10.78 9.68 6.83
N ASN A 17 -12.08 9.76 6.52
CA ASN A 17 -12.69 10.89 5.80
C ASN A 17 -12.10 11.11 4.37
N ALA A 18 -12.21 12.34 3.82
CA ALA A 18 -11.68 12.74 2.53
C ALA A 18 -12.18 11.88 1.33
N PRO A 19 -13.50 11.74 1.10
CA PRO A 19 -14.08 10.82 0.13
C PRO A 19 -13.57 11.03 -1.30
N VAL A 20 -13.35 12.28 -1.71
CA VAL A 20 -12.88 12.60 -3.07
C VAL A 20 -11.47 12.11 -3.30
N LEU A 21 -10.54 12.36 -2.37
CA LEU A 21 -9.15 11.90 -2.48
C LEU A 21 -9.09 10.37 -2.40
N THR A 22 -9.82 9.78 -1.46
CA THR A 22 -9.91 8.33 -1.30
C THR A 22 -10.44 7.66 -2.56
N ARG A 23 -11.46 8.20 -3.20
CA ARG A 23 -11.98 7.68 -4.46
C ARG A 23 -10.91 7.72 -5.56
N ARG A 24 -10.21 8.83 -5.72
CA ARG A 24 -9.12 8.98 -6.71
C ARG A 24 -7.97 8.00 -6.45
N CYS A 25 -7.60 7.82 -5.19
CA CYS A 25 -6.62 6.81 -4.76
C CYS A 25 -7.03 5.42 -5.26
N ILE A 26 -8.24 4.96 -4.89
CA ILE A 26 -8.74 3.62 -5.24
C ILE A 26 -8.84 3.44 -6.76
N ASP A 27 -9.41 4.41 -7.47
CA ASP A 27 -9.53 4.38 -8.94
C ASP A 27 -8.15 4.27 -9.61
N SER A 28 -7.13 4.97 -9.08
CA SER A 28 -5.76 4.90 -9.58
C SER A 28 -5.12 3.53 -9.33
N VAL A 29 -5.36 2.92 -8.17
CA VAL A 29 -4.91 1.56 -7.86
C VAL A 29 -5.51 0.56 -8.82
N VAL A 30 -6.83 0.58 -8.99
CA VAL A 30 -7.52 -0.35 -9.91
C VAL A 30 -7.03 -0.19 -11.34
N SER A 31 -6.90 1.05 -11.82
CA SER A 31 -6.49 1.31 -13.20
C SER A 31 -5.04 0.96 -13.49
N CYS A 32 -4.13 1.21 -12.54
CA CYS A 32 -2.69 1.02 -12.73
C CYS A 32 -2.19 -0.36 -12.27
N LEU A 33 -2.78 -0.93 -11.21
CA LEU A 33 -2.30 -2.14 -10.55
C LEU A 33 -3.26 -3.32 -10.64
N GLY A 34 -4.54 -3.14 -11.01
CA GLY A 34 -5.59 -4.14 -10.89
C GLY A 34 -5.30 -5.52 -11.52
N LYS A 35 -4.42 -5.56 -12.55
CA LYS A 35 -3.95 -6.82 -13.16
C LYS A 35 -2.76 -7.48 -12.46
N SER A 36 -2.17 -6.79 -11.47
CA SER A 36 -0.93 -7.17 -10.79
C SER A 36 -1.13 -7.40 -9.29
N ILE A 37 -2.35 -7.25 -8.79
CA ILE A 37 -2.76 -7.44 -7.40
C ILE A 37 -3.90 -8.44 -7.31
N GLU A 38 -4.08 -9.06 -6.15
CA GLU A 38 -5.19 -9.97 -5.92
C GLU A 38 -6.40 -9.25 -5.31
N ASN A 39 -6.17 -8.48 -4.23
CA ASN A 39 -7.24 -7.79 -3.51
C ASN A 39 -6.83 -6.39 -3.06
N ILE A 40 -7.84 -5.57 -2.77
CA ILE A 40 -7.70 -4.26 -2.10
C ILE A 40 -8.49 -4.33 -0.80
N TYR A 41 -7.82 -4.28 0.33
CA TYR A 41 -8.42 -4.23 1.67
C TYR A 41 -8.52 -2.78 2.12
N ILE A 42 -9.74 -2.28 2.25
CA ILE A 42 -10.03 -0.91 2.66
C ILE A 42 -10.53 -0.94 4.11
N GLN A 43 -9.76 -0.37 5.02
CA GLN A 43 -10.15 -0.23 6.42
C GLN A 43 -10.65 1.20 6.66
N ASN A 44 -11.95 1.38 6.68
CA ASN A 44 -12.58 2.65 7.03
C ASN A 44 -12.57 2.82 8.55
N ASP A 45 -11.77 3.76 9.01
CA ASP A 45 -11.50 4.04 10.43
C ASP A 45 -12.55 5.01 11.03
N ALA A 46 -13.82 4.59 11.00
CA ALA A 46 -14.96 5.37 11.49
C ALA A 46 -15.09 6.75 10.83
N SER A 47 -14.98 6.81 9.51
CA SER A 47 -15.18 8.05 8.74
C SER A 47 -16.64 8.54 8.81
N ASN A 48 -16.83 9.77 8.35
CA ASN A 48 -18.16 10.38 8.19
C ASN A 48 -19.05 9.60 7.18
N THR A 49 -20.34 9.91 7.18
CA THR A 49 -21.34 9.24 6.33
C THR A 49 -21.00 9.34 4.85
N GLU A 50 -20.57 10.50 4.37
CA GLU A 50 -20.22 10.73 2.96
C GLU A 50 -19.11 9.78 2.48
N THR A 51 -18.05 9.62 3.28
CA THR A 51 -16.96 8.70 2.97
C THR A 51 -17.44 7.26 2.99
N ARG A 52 -18.25 6.89 3.98
CA ARG A 52 -18.81 5.54 4.07
C ARG A 52 -19.66 5.20 2.84
N GLU A 53 -20.60 6.06 2.47
CA GLU A 53 -21.47 5.88 1.31
C GLU A 53 -20.66 5.79 0.00
N MET A 54 -19.62 6.62 -0.14
CA MET A 54 -18.72 6.54 -1.29
C MET A 54 -18.02 5.18 -1.35
N LEU A 55 -17.50 4.67 -0.22
CA LEU A 55 -16.85 3.36 -0.17
C LEU A 55 -17.84 2.24 -0.52
N ASP A 56 -19.03 2.23 0.08
CA ASP A 56 -20.08 1.23 -0.16
C ASP A 56 -20.56 1.22 -1.62
N SER A 57 -20.35 2.31 -2.36
CA SER A 57 -20.72 2.46 -3.78
C SER A 57 -19.63 2.03 -4.77
N LEU A 58 -18.46 1.54 -4.31
CA LEU A 58 -17.36 1.16 -5.19
C LEU A 58 -17.75 -0.03 -6.08
N PRO A 59 -17.53 0.05 -7.41
CA PRO A 59 -17.96 -0.98 -8.37
C PRO A 59 -16.87 -2.05 -8.63
N TYR A 60 -15.94 -2.26 -7.72
CA TYR A 60 -14.77 -3.11 -7.95
C TYR A 60 -14.84 -4.41 -7.15
N ASP A 61 -14.93 -5.54 -7.84
CA ASP A 61 -15.05 -6.89 -7.21
C ASP A 61 -13.83 -7.27 -6.35
N ILE A 62 -12.66 -6.68 -6.64
CA ILE A 62 -11.43 -6.92 -5.88
C ILE A 62 -11.31 -6.10 -4.59
N THR A 63 -12.31 -5.25 -4.27
CA THR A 63 -12.31 -4.43 -3.06
C THR A 63 -13.07 -5.10 -1.92
N HIS A 64 -12.43 -5.15 -0.75
CA HIS A 64 -13.00 -5.63 0.50
C HIS A 64 -13.04 -4.50 1.50
N ILE A 65 -14.23 -4.02 1.86
CA ILE A 65 -14.43 -2.84 2.70
C ILE A 65 -14.83 -3.27 4.11
N TYR A 66 -14.16 -2.73 5.11
CA TYR A 66 -14.42 -2.95 6.52
C TYR A 66 -14.57 -1.62 7.23
N HIS A 67 -15.62 -1.48 8.03
CA HIS A 67 -15.93 -0.27 8.77
C HIS A 67 -15.67 -0.47 10.26
N ALA A 68 -14.73 0.29 10.81
CA ALA A 68 -14.53 0.34 12.25
C ALA A 68 -15.69 1.07 12.94
N ILE A 69 -16.00 0.68 14.17
CA ILE A 69 -17.04 1.33 15.00
C ILE A 69 -16.52 2.66 15.56
N LYS A 70 -15.22 2.75 15.83
CA LYS A 70 -14.55 3.94 16.34
C LYS A 70 -13.22 4.14 15.65
N ASN A 71 -12.76 5.38 15.61
CA ASN A 71 -11.42 5.69 15.10
C ASN A 71 -10.36 5.06 16.02
N GLN A 72 -9.43 4.34 15.43
CA GLN A 72 -8.35 3.62 16.12
C GLN A 72 -6.95 4.02 15.60
N GLY A 73 -6.91 4.90 14.59
CA GLY A 73 -5.68 5.42 14.01
C GLY A 73 -5.09 4.56 12.89
N PHE A 74 -4.11 5.14 12.21
CA PHE A 74 -3.49 4.55 11.03
C PHE A 74 -2.90 3.16 11.28
N GLY A 75 -2.06 3.02 12.31
CA GLY A 75 -1.36 1.77 12.60
C GLY A 75 -2.31 0.61 12.88
N ALA A 76 -3.33 0.83 13.74
CA ALA A 76 -4.33 -0.17 14.04
C ALA A 76 -5.17 -0.54 12.80
N SER A 77 -5.55 0.45 11.99
CA SER A 77 -6.29 0.23 10.74
C SER A 77 -5.49 -0.59 9.73
N VAL A 78 -4.17 -0.35 9.60
CA VAL A 78 -3.30 -1.17 8.76
C VAL A 78 -3.19 -2.59 9.31
N ASN A 79 -2.99 -2.76 10.63
CA ASN A 79 -2.92 -4.07 11.27
C ASN A 79 -4.18 -4.90 11.00
N ASP A 80 -5.35 -4.29 11.18
CA ASP A 80 -6.63 -4.92 10.92
C ASP A 80 -6.79 -5.37 9.47
N ALA A 81 -6.41 -4.52 8.51
CA ALA A 81 -6.49 -4.85 7.10
C ALA A 81 -5.50 -5.96 6.70
N VAL A 82 -4.24 -5.87 7.15
CA VAL A 82 -3.20 -6.89 6.87
C VAL A 82 -3.58 -8.25 7.46
N SER A 83 -4.26 -8.29 8.61
CA SER A 83 -4.69 -9.54 9.24
C SER A 83 -5.63 -10.38 8.36
N ARG A 84 -6.32 -9.76 7.39
CA ARG A 84 -7.26 -10.40 6.47
C ARG A 84 -6.61 -10.87 5.17
N SER A 85 -5.40 -10.39 4.89
CA SER A 85 -4.66 -10.76 3.69
C SER A 85 -3.91 -12.08 3.87
N SER A 86 -3.85 -12.87 2.81
CA SER A 86 -3.00 -14.05 2.69
C SER A 86 -1.84 -13.86 1.71
N ALA A 87 -1.75 -12.72 1.03
CA ALA A 87 -0.72 -12.43 0.05
C ALA A 87 0.69 -12.43 0.64
N SER A 88 1.69 -12.70 -0.19
CA SER A 88 3.11 -12.70 0.21
C SER A 88 3.65 -11.31 0.50
N TYR A 89 3.14 -10.32 -0.24
CA TYR A 89 3.49 -8.91 -0.12
C TYR A 89 2.26 -8.06 0.11
N ILE A 90 2.42 -7.02 0.91
CA ILE A 90 1.39 -6.01 1.17
C ILE A 90 1.88 -4.65 0.68
N LEU A 91 1.13 -4.02 -0.22
CA LEU A 91 1.32 -2.61 -0.55
C LEU A 91 0.42 -1.79 0.35
N VAL A 92 1.00 -1.10 1.33
CA VAL A 92 0.26 -0.14 2.15
C VAL A 92 0.27 1.22 1.46
N LEU A 93 -0.89 1.83 1.32
CA LEU A 93 -1.08 3.07 0.58
C LEU A 93 -1.96 4.04 1.38
N ASN A 94 -1.53 5.29 1.55
CA ASN A 94 -2.38 6.32 2.10
C ASN A 94 -3.56 6.62 1.18
N SER A 95 -4.72 6.90 1.75
CA SER A 95 -5.98 7.14 1.01
C SER A 95 -6.01 8.43 0.20
N ASP A 96 -4.98 9.26 0.27
CA ASP A 96 -4.77 10.50 -0.50
C ASP A 96 -3.63 10.39 -1.54
N THR A 97 -3.11 9.18 -1.76
CA THR A 97 -2.03 8.91 -2.71
C THR A 97 -2.59 8.40 -4.03
N GLU A 98 -2.19 8.99 -5.14
CA GLU A 98 -2.54 8.51 -6.50
C GLU A 98 -1.36 7.76 -7.12
N ILE A 99 -1.63 6.58 -7.68
CA ILE A 99 -0.66 5.77 -8.41
C ILE A 99 -0.62 6.23 -9.87
N ASN A 100 0.59 6.50 -10.37
CA ASN A 100 0.81 6.86 -11.76
C ASN A 100 1.61 5.76 -12.47
N GLY A 101 0.91 4.82 -13.08
CA GLY A 101 1.49 3.65 -13.74
C GLY A 101 1.75 2.46 -12.80
N ASN A 102 2.16 1.33 -13.37
CA ASN A 102 2.41 0.12 -12.58
C ASN A 102 3.77 0.20 -11.86
N ILE A 103 3.74 0.49 -10.57
CA ILE A 103 4.92 0.62 -9.70
C ILE A 103 5.43 -0.72 -9.17
N LEU A 104 4.67 -1.80 -9.29
CA LEU A 104 4.99 -3.09 -8.64
C LEU A 104 6.21 -3.81 -9.24
N PRO A 105 6.41 -3.86 -10.57
CA PRO A 105 7.55 -4.61 -11.12
C PRO A 105 8.91 -4.20 -10.54
N PRO A 106 9.31 -2.92 -10.51
CA PRO A 106 10.59 -2.53 -9.95
C PRO A 106 10.69 -2.77 -8.43
N LEU A 107 9.59 -2.63 -7.68
CA LEU A 107 9.58 -2.91 -6.25
C LEU A 107 9.76 -4.41 -5.96
N CYS A 108 9.05 -5.26 -6.69
CA CYS A 108 9.16 -6.72 -6.57
C CYS A 108 10.54 -7.23 -7.03
N GLU A 109 11.08 -6.68 -8.10
CA GLU A 109 12.42 -7.02 -8.57
C GLU A 109 13.47 -6.73 -7.48
N ALA A 110 13.47 -5.52 -6.91
CA ALA A 110 14.38 -5.17 -5.83
C ALA A 110 14.26 -6.14 -4.64
N MET A 111 13.03 -6.46 -4.22
CA MET A 111 12.80 -7.42 -3.13
C MET A 111 13.18 -8.86 -3.48
N SER A 112 13.13 -9.25 -4.74
CA SER A 112 13.53 -10.60 -5.18
C SER A 112 15.05 -10.77 -5.19
N VAL A 113 15.78 -9.72 -5.56
CA VAL A 113 17.26 -9.71 -5.62
C VAL A 113 17.87 -9.64 -4.22
N ASP A 114 17.28 -8.87 -3.32
CA ASP A 114 17.77 -8.72 -1.94
C ASP A 114 16.78 -9.35 -0.94
N SER A 115 17.10 -10.57 -0.49
CA SER A 115 16.28 -11.29 0.50
C SER A 115 16.24 -10.61 1.88
N GLN A 116 17.21 -9.74 2.18
CA GLN A 116 17.25 -8.95 3.41
C GLN A 116 16.37 -7.69 3.33
N LEU A 117 15.91 -7.34 2.13
CA LEU A 117 15.01 -6.20 1.96
C LEU A 117 13.61 -6.56 2.45
N ALA A 118 13.25 -6.04 3.61
CA ALA A 118 11.96 -6.30 4.26
C ALA A 118 10.86 -5.38 3.74
N VAL A 119 11.18 -4.11 3.50
CA VAL A 119 10.27 -3.06 3.07
C VAL A 119 10.93 -2.14 2.06
N ILE A 120 10.17 -1.71 1.06
CA ILE A 120 10.60 -0.74 0.04
C ILE A 120 9.51 0.33 -0.15
N ILE A 121 9.93 1.59 -0.29
CA ILE A 121 9.03 2.73 -0.47
C ILE A 121 9.03 3.11 -1.95
N ALA A 122 7.84 3.32 -2.51
CA ALA A 122 7.71 3.90 -3.84
C ALA A 122 8.21 5.36 -3.83
N ALA A 123 8.82 5.80 -4.93
CA ALA A 123 9.16 7.20 -5.10
C ALA A 123 7.90 8.06 -5.29
N SER A 124 7.90 9.28 -4.77
CA SER A 124 6.78 10.22 -4.90
C SER A 124 7.24 11.54 -5.53
N ASN A 125 6.29 12.29 -6.08
CA ASN A 125 6.54 13.61 -6.67
C ASN A 125 6.77 14.72 -5.63
N ASP A 126 6.64 14.44 -4.34
CA ASP A 126 6.93 15.39 -3.25
C ASP A 126 8.42 15.63 -3.02
N TYR A 127 9.28 14.83 -3.67
CA TYR A 127 10.71 15.09 -3.63
C TYR A 127 11.05 16.31 -4.48
N LYS A 128 11.85 17.21 -3.94
CA LYS A 128 12.47 18.26 -4.74
C LYS A 128 13.28 17.58 -5.85
N GLU A 129 13.24 18.16 -7.05
CA GLU A 129 13.86 17.61 -8.26
C GLU A 129 15.34 17.23 -8.06
N GLU A 130 16.06 17.96 -7.20
CA GLU A 130 17.45 17.70 -6.84
C GLU A 130 17.64 16.39 -6.06
N ASP A 131 16.72 16.05 -5.15
CA ASP A 131 16.75 14.80 -4.39
C ASP A 131 16.36 13.63 -5.29
N PHE A 132 15.39 13.82 -6.17
CA PHE A 132 14.92 12.80 -7.09
C PHE A 132 15.99 12.40 -8.11
N ASN A 133 16.66 13.35 -8.71
CA ASN A 133 17.75 13.11 -9.66
C ASN A 133 18.97 12.42 -9.03
N ARG A 134 19.16 12.56 -7.73
CA ARG A 134 20.22 11.85 -6.99
C ARG A 134 19.94 10.37 -6.86
N TYR A 135 18.66 9.98 -6.84
CA TYR A 135 18.20 8.60 -6.59
C TYR A 135 17.77 7.85 -7.84
N LEU A 136 17.37 8.56 -8.89
CA LEU A 136 16.88 7.96 -10.16
C LEU A 136 17.99 7.67 -11.18
N ARG A 137 19.24 7.58 -10.79
CA ARG A 137 20.36 7.41 -11.73
C ARG A 137 20.31 6.12 -12.54
N GLN A 138 19.57 5.11 -12.08
CA GLN A 138 19.33 3.87 -12.82
C GLN A 138 17.92 3.36 -12.51
N PRO A 139 17.05 3.11 -13.53
CA PRO A 139 15.78 2.44 -13.32
C PRO A 139 15.98 1.09 -12.62
N GLY A 140 15.16 0.79 -11.60
CA GLY A 140 15.27 -0.43 -10.81
C GLY A 140 16.30 -0.38 -9.67
N SER A 141 17.06 0.72 -9.52
CA SER A 141 17.93 0.89 -8.35
C SER A 141 17.14 1.38 -7.14
N TYR A 142 17.56 0.98 -5.95
CA TYR A 142 17.03 1.47 -4.68
C TYR A 142 18.18 1.94 -3.78
N ILE A 143 17.82 2.77 -2.80
CA ILE A 143 18.75 3.23 -1.79
C ILE A 143 18.25 2.86 -0.40
N ARG A 144 19.17 2.58 0.50
CA ARG A 144 18.83 2.38 1.91
C ARG A 144 18.48 3.72 2.56
N THR A 145 17.38 3.75 3.30
CA THR A 145 16.92 4.92 4.06
C THR A 145 16.64 4.53 5.51
N TYR A 146 16.79 5.50 6.40
CA TYR A 146 16.44 5.35 7.82
C TYR A 146 15.02 5.88 8.13
N ARG A 147 14.29 6.32 7.11
CA ARG A 147 12.94 6.88 7.27
C ARG A 147 11.97 6.16 6.36
N LEU A 148 11.00 5.47 6.95
CA LEU A 148 9.84 4.96 6.24
C LEU A 148 8.87 6.13 6.02
N ARG A 149 8.62 6.49 4.76
CA ARG A 149 7.54 7.41 4.41
C ARG A 149 6.27 6.60 4.17
N GLY A 150 5.23 6.87 4.97
CA GLY A 150 4.04 6.03 5.05
C GLY A 150 3.06 6.14 3.86
N TYR A 151 3.33 6.98 2.84
CA TYR A 151 2.37 7.19 1.75
C TYR A 151 2.20 5.98 0.81
N ALA A 152 3.29 5.25 0.51
CA ALA A 152 3.25 4.03 -0.31
C ALA A 152 4.48 3.17 -0.04
N PHE A 153 4.30 1.98 0.53
CA PHE A 153 5.39 1.04 0.76
C PHE A 153 4.93 -0.41 0.57
N LEU A 154 5.80 -1.21 -0.04
CA LEU A 154 5.63 -2.65 -0.17
C LEU A 154 6.43 -3.35 0.93
N ILE A 155 5.78 -4.23 1.67
CA ILE A 155 6.39 -5.00 2.77
C ILE A 155 6.15 -6.49 2.59
N ARG A 156 7.12 -7.32 2.98
CA ARG A 156 6.92 -8.76 3.13
C ARG A 156 5.93 -9.00 4.27
N ARG A 157 4.81 -9.69 3.99
CA ARG A 157 3.83 -10.00 5.04
C ARG A 157 4.43 -10.81 6.19
N SER A 158 5.34 -11.74 5.89
CA SER A 158 6.05 -12.51 6.92
C SER A 158 6.81 -11.62 7.91
N VAL A 159 7.51 -10.59 7.41
CA VAL A 159 8.22 -9.64 8.27
C VAL A 159 7.24 -8.78 9.06
N PHE A 160 6.16 -8.31 8.43
CA PHE A 160 5.12 -7.56 9.13
C PHE A 160 4.54 -8.34 10.33
N GLN A 161 4.30 -9.63 10.13
CA GLN A 161 3.82 -10.52 11.18
C GLN A 161 4.87 -10.80 12.26
N GLU A 162 6.14 -11.00 11.88
CA GLU A 162 7.26 -11.26 12.79
C GLU A 162 7.49 -10.10 13.75
N ILE A 163 7.39 -8.85 13.27
CA ILE A 163 7.55 -7.65 14.12
C ILE A 163 6.28 -7.29 14.90
N GLY A 164 5.16 -8.01 14.67
CA GLY A 164 3.88 -7.75 15.35
C GLY A 164 3.06 -6.61 14.77
N GLY A 165 3.40 -6.13 13.56
CA GLY A 165 2.72 -5.01 12.90
C GLY A 165 3.14 -3.64 13.44
N PHE A 166 2.26 -2.64 13.26
CA PHE A 166 2.43 -1.31 13.86
C PHE A 166 2.06 -1.34 15.34
N ASP A 167 2.80 -0.61 16.14
CA ASP A 167 2.42 -0.39 17.54
C ASP A 167 1.11 0.44 17.59
N PRO A 168 0.04 -0.07 18.20
CA PRO A 168 -1.26 0.62 18.23
C PRO A 168 -1.29 1.87 19.13
N ILE A 169 -0.19 2.17 19.82
CA ILE A 169 -0.08 3.38 20.64
C ILE A 169 0.22 4.64 19.79
N PHE A 170 0.71 4.48 18.56
CA PHE A 170 1.07 5.58 17.66
C PHE A 170 0.07 5.79 16.53
#